data_f59c27ffc269fd2504a801e3ecd47a01
#
_entry.id   f59c27ffc269fd2504a801e3ecd47a01
#
_cell.length_a   1.000
_cell.length_b   1.000
_cell.length_c   1.000
_cell.angle_alpha   90.00
_cell.angle_beta   90.00
_cell.angle_gamma   90.00
#
_symmetry.space_group_name_H-M   'P 1'
#
loop_
_entity.id
_entity.type
_entity.pdbx_description
1 polymer ?
#
loop_
_entity_poly.entity_id
_entity_poly.type
_entity_poly.pdbx_seq_one_letter_code
_entity_poly.pdbx_strand_id
1 'polypeptide(L)'
;MIINSRILFWINILVLSTLSGMCLAQNGELNVPETYVKTIPAHPRLFASATRFTALTKQTDSVSRQLKAYIQHEAEKALTADPLVYPSTGFKFGPMRAVQGRILALGMAYRLTGDKRFFDRGRQELRQLAALPDWAPNHFLDVGEGAMAAGVGLDWFYDDLSPTDRDQITQAIVRNALLPSLNVPEGNGSWVAGDFNWTQVCHGGLTVGALAIAEREPALSRQIINRAIKNVPHAGAVYAPDGAYPEGPSYWSYGTTFHVLLIEALRSALGSSFGLEEFPGFLKTADFNLQMVGPSGLDFNYSDYHLETQNEPIMLWFARENRRPDLARQELADLHTLYRDAMTNTKSRVHENRHTPLALLWWNPSLAAKSAGTFSPLHWTSRGVLPIAVMRSASNDPLGTFVAMKGGTPNHSHAHMDVGSFVLEADGVRWAIDLGTESYDKMRAAKLDLWSYAQNSTRWTTFRVGPEGHNILRFNNALQQIDGKAEIRELPASGKAIGNVVDLSPLYAGQVASVQRTVQLNDDRSVTLHDEWTTADKPVAASWQWLTKATVSRTEKGLLLQQDGKSLNLLIHASGNDSGTYTIDIDDVSPARNPQDSPNPGVTRLVVRVASPAKMTTKLDVQIVPGSVAQGRK
;
A
#
# COMPACT_ATOMS: atom_id res chain seq x y z
N MET A 1 -7.13 4.70 67.38
CA MET A 1 -7.83 5.34 66.25
C MET A 1 -6.97 5.12 65.03
N ILE A 2 -7.19 3.99 64.32
CA ILE A 2 -6.37 3.52 63.19
C ILE A 2 -7.13 3.90 61.94
N ILE A 3 -6.66 4.93 61.23
CA ILE A 3 -7.24 5.38 59.94
C ILE A 3 -6.57 4.54 58.83
N ASN A 4 -7.41 3.88 58.07
CA ASN A 4 -7.12 2.84 57.10
C ASN A 4 -6.21 3.36 55.96
N SER A 5 -5.01 2.84 55.83
CA SER A 5 -4.02 3.13 54.81
C SER A 5 -4.41 2.70 53.37
N ARG A 6 -5.59 2.09 53.18
CA ARG A 6 -6.11 1.63 51.87
C ARG A 6 -6.84 2.71 51.09
N ILE A 7 -7.27 3.81 51.71
CA ILE A 7 -7.99 4.89 51.05
C ILE A 7 -7.00 5.87 50.36
N LEU A 8 -5.80 6.02 50.92
CA LEU A 8 -4.77 6.87 50.29
C LEU A 8 -4.15 6.26 49.01
N PHE A 9 -4.17 4.94 48.87
CA PHE A 9 -3.62 4.27 47.69
C PHE A 9 -4.54 4.39 46.47
N TRP A 10 -5.85 4.43 46.65
CA TRP A 10 -6.80 4.63 45.56
C TRP A 10 -6.95 6.08 45.11
N ILE A 11 -6.71 7.04 45.95
CA ILE A 11 -6.72 8.46 45.60
C ILE A 11 -5.49 8.84 44.74
N ASN A 12 -4.32 8.22 45.02
CA ASN A 12 -3.13 8.44 44.19
C ASN A 12 -3.21 7.78 42.81
N ILE A 13 -3.89 6.65 42.65
CA ILE A 13 -4.12 5.99 41.35
C ILE A 13 -5.15 6.78 40.52
N LEU A 14 -6.16 7.36 41.14
CA LEU A 14 -7.14 8.20 40.43
C LEU A 14 -6.56 9.54 39.97
N VAL A 15 -5.64 10.13 40.73
CA VAL A 15 -4.96 11.38 40.38
C VAL A 15 -3.90 11.17 39.29
N LEU A 16 -3.21 10.02 39.27
CA LEU A 16 -2.27 9.67 38.19
C LEU A 16 -2.96 9.28 36.88
N SER A 17 -4.17 8.67 36.93
CA SER A 17 -4.94 8.37 35.73
C SER A 17 -5.63 9.61 35.13
N THR A 18 -5.93 10.61 35.93
CA THR A 18 -6.48 11.89 35.45
C THR A 18 -5.40 12.82 34.90
N LEU A 19 -4.13 12.73 35.34
CA LEU A 19 -3.02 13.50 34.79
C LEU A 19 -2.50 12.94 33.44
N SER A 20 -2.66 11.63 33.17
CA SER A 20 -2.40 11.05 31.86
C SER A 20 -3.51 11.34 30.84
N GLY A 21 -4.72 11.66 31.28
CA GLY A 21 -5.86 12.06 30.43
C GLY A 21 -5.93 13.56 30.16
N MET A 22 -5.21 14.38 30.91
CA MET A 22 -5.26 15.84 30.76
C MET A 22 -4.17 16.43 29.86
N CYS A 23 -3.28 15.60 29.27
CA CYS A 23 -2.31 16.04 28.28
C CYS A 23 -2.83 16.01 26.83
N LEU A 24 -4.11 15.61 26.61
CA LEU A 24 -4.75 15.55 25.29
C LEU A 24 -5.90 16.56 25.10
N ALA A 25 -6.05 17.52 25.98
CA ALA A 25 -7.12 18.54 25.88
C ALA A 25 -6.59 19.97 26.06
N GLN A 26 -5.52 20.32 25.32
CA GLN A 26 -5.30 21.70 24.89
C GLN A 26 -5.54 21.73 23.38
N ASN A 27 -6.81 21.89 22.98
CA ASN A 27 -7.21 22.27 21.64
C ASN A 27 -6.81 23.72 21.34
N GLY A 28 -5.52 24.02 21.33
CA GLY A 28 -4.99 25.06 20.48
C GLY A 28 -4.82 24.41 19.09
N GLU A 29 -5.47 24.96 18.06
CA GLU A 29 -5.20 24.53 16.68
C GLU A 29 -3.69 24.46 16.48
N LEU A 30 -3.18 23.29 16.08
CA LEU A 30 -1.77 23.11 15.75
C LEU A 30 -1.48 23.88 14.46
N ASN A 31 -1.08 25.13 14.59
CA ASN A 31 -0.82 26.02 13.47
C ASN A 31 0.63 26.50 13.47
N VAL A 32 1.18 26.64 12.27
CA VAL A 32 2.48 27.29 12.09
C VAL A 32 2.40 28.76 12.49
N PRO A 33 3.27 29.26 13.40
CA PRO A 33 3.26 30.65 13.83
C PRO A 33 3.48 31.62 12.66
N GLU A 34 2.95 32.83 12.72
CA GLU A 34 3.19 33.86 11.68
C GLU A 34 4.68 34.23 11.54
N THR A 35 5.42 34.09 12.63
CA THR A 35 6.83 34.42 12.67
C THR A 35 7.76 33.28 12.23
N TYR A 36 7.24 32.16 11.77
CA TYR A 36 8.00 30.94 11.46
C TYR A 36 9.17 31.18 10.50
N VAL A 37 9.03 32.10 9.54
CA VAL A 37 10.11 32.45 8.61
C VAL A 37 11.35 33.02 9.26
N LYS A 38 11.24 33.52 10.50
CA LYS A 38 12.39 34.01 11.27
C LYS A 38 13.27 32.89 11.82
N THR A 39 12.72 31.68 11.91
CA THR A 39 13.38 30.51 12.49
C THR A 39 13.62 29.38 11.49
N ILE A 40 13.05 29.48 10.28
CA ILE A 40 13.24 28.46 9.25
C ILE A 40 14.73 28.40 8.84
N PRO A 41 15.33 27.21 8.74
CA PRO A 41 16.73 27.09 8.35
C PRO A 41 16.99 27.60 6.93
N ALA A 42 18.24 27.96 6.65
CA ALA A 42 18.71 28.22 5.29
C ALA A 42 18.64 26.93 4.43
N HIS A 43 18.64 27.11 3.11
CA HIS A 43 18.74 26.00 2.17
C HIS A 43 20.11 25.29 2.22
N PRO A 44 20.18 23.97 2.02
CA PRO A 44 19.04 23.04 1.92
C PRO A 44 18.43 22.80 3.31
N ARG A 45 17.10 22.73 3.33
CA ARG A 45 16.34 22.49 4.56
C ARG A 45 15.31 21.35 4.43
N LEU A 46 14.99 20.93 3.20
CA LEU A 46 14.03 19.85 2.95
C LEU A 46 14.71 18.49 3.10
N PHE A 47 14.19 17.69 4.03
CA PHE A 47 14.63 16.34 4.37
C PHE A 47 16.02 16.27 5.01
N ALA A 48 16.95 17.16 4.63
CA ALA A 48 18.29 17.23 5.18
C ALA A 48 18.88 18.64 5.11
N SER A 49 19.64 19.03 6.15
CA SER A 49 20.47 20.24 6.15
C SER A 49 21.82 20.00 5.43
N ALA A 50 22.52 21.08 5.11
CA ALA A 50 23.90 21.02 4.58
C ALA A 50 24.83 20.18 5.47
N THR A 51 24.69 20.33 6.79
CA THR A 51 25.46 19.53 7.77
C THR A 51 25.14 18.04 7.66
N ARG A 52 23.85 17.67 7.48
CA ARG A 52 23.43 16.27 7.30
C ARG A 52 24.01 15.70 6.01
N PHE A 53 23.94 16.42 4.88
CA PHE A 53 24.56 16.00 3.62
C PHE A 53 26.07 15.77 3.78
N THR A 54 26.76 16.69 4.43
CA THR A 54 28.21 16.53 4.76
C THR A 54 28.48 15.30 5.63
N ALA A 55 27.60 14.99 6.59
CA ALA A 55 27.74 13.77 7.39
C ALA A 55 27.55 12.50 6.54
N LEU A 56 26.60 12.50 5.61
CA LEU A 56 26.37 11.38 4.70
C LEU A 56 27.57 11.08 3.81
N THR A 57 28.32 12.08 3.35
CA THR A 57 29.55 11.84 2.55
C THR A 57 30.56 10.97 3.31
N LYS A 58 30.62 11.10 4.64
CA LYS A 58 31.55 10.41 5.53
C LYS A 58 31.10 9.01 5.95
N GLN A 59 29.85 8.62 5.69
CA GLN A 59 29.37 7.27 6.01
C GLN A 59 30.01 6.24 5.08
N THR A 60 30.62 5.18 5.65
CA THR A 60 31.44 4.19 4.91
C THR A 60 31.03 2.74 5.18
N ASP A 61 29.93 2.50 5.89
CA ASP A 61 29.38 1.14 6.03
C ASP A 61 28.93 0.57 4.67
N SER A 62 28.75 -0.74 4.59
CA SER A 62 28.46 -1.42 3.32
C SER A 62 27.19 -0.94 2.63
N VAL A 63 26.12 -0.72 3.40
CA VAL A 63 24.83 -0.26 2.86
C VAL A 63 24.95 1.17 2.33
N SER A 64 25.57 2.07 3.10
CA SER A 64 25.81 3.45 2.66
C SER A 64 26.65 3.52 1.39
N ARG A 65 27.67 2.66 1.24
CA ARG A 65 28.47 2.60 -0.01
C ARG A 65 27.63 2.13 -1.19
N GLN A 66 26.81 1.09 -1.01
CA GLN A 66 25.93 0.59 -2.06
C GLN A 66 24.90 1.62 -2.49
N LEU A 67 24.24 2.29 -1.54
CA LEU A 67 23.29 3.38 -1.81
C LEU A 67 23.94 4.54 -2.56
N LYS A 68 25.11 4.99 -2.14
CA LYS A 68 25.85 6.07 -2.83
C LYS A 68 26.19 5.68 -4.27
N ALA A 69 26.69 4.47 -4.48
CA ALA A 69 27.04 3.99 -5.81
C ALA A 69 25.79 3.85 -6.69
N TYR A 70 24.68 3.37 -6.14
CA TYR A 70 23.41 3.28 -6.84
C TYR A 70 22.86 4.66 -7.20
N ILE A 71 22.86 5.62 -6.25
CA ILE A 71 22.45 7.01 -6.50
C ILE A 71 23.26 7.65 -7.61
N GLN A 72 24.59 7.45 -7.59
CA GLN A 72 25.46 7.95 -8.65
C GLN A 72 25.13 7.33 -10.00
N HIS A 73 24.89 6.00 -10.06
CA HIS A 73 24.50 5.31 -11.27
C HIS A 73 23.20 5.89 -11.87
N GLU A 74 22.17 6.08 -11.04
CA GLU A 74 20.89 6.66 -11.51
C GLU A 74 21.06 8.14 -11.94
N ALA A 75 21.89 8.89 -11.25
CA ALA A 75 22.21 10.26 -11.66
C ALA A 75 22.97 10.31 -13.01
N GLU A 76 23.93 9.41 -13.25
CA GLU A 76 24.63 9.28 -14.55
C GLU A 76 23.66 8.89 -15.68
N LYS A 77 22.72 7.97 -15.44
CA LYS A 77 21.63 7.67 -16.38
C LYS A 77 20.81 8.92 -16.70
N ALA A 78 20.49 9.72 -15.70
CA ALA A 78 19.74 10.96 -15.89
C ALA A 78 20.48 11.99 -16.75
N LEU A 79 21.83 12.03 -16.71
CA LEU A 79 22.62 12.95 -17.57
C LEU A 79 22.40 12.68 -19.05
N THR A 80 22.27 11.41 -19.43
CA THR A 80 22.15 10.98 -20.84
C THR A 80 20.72 10.69 -21.26
N ALA A 81 19.76 10.77 -20.32
CA ALA A 81 18.36 10.52 -20.61
C ALA A 81 17.77 11.60 -21.53
N ASP A 82 16.89 11.18 -22.42
CA ASP A 82 16.14 12.10 -23.26
C ASP A 82 15.35 13.13 -22.43
N PRO A 83 15.14 14.36 -22.93
CA PRO A 83 14.26 15.33 -22.30
C PRO A 83 12.88 14.75 -22.05
N LEU A 84 12.27 15.06 -20.91
CA LEU A 84 10.91 14.64 -20.64
C LEU A 84 9.93 15.35 -21.58
N VAL A 85 9.00 14.57 -22.12
CA VAL A 85 7.93 15.09 -22.96
C VAL A 85 6.67 15.23 -22.12
N TYR A 86 6.21 16.45 -21.95
CA TYR A 86 4.97 16.75 -21.24
C TYR A 86 3.82 16.88 -22.23
N PRO A 87 2.69 16.17 -22.04
CA PRO A 87 1.52 16.36 -22.88
C PRO A 87 1.03 17.81 -22.86
N SER A 88 0.67 18.36 -24.02
CA SER A 88 0.13 19.72 -24.10
C SER A 88 -1.25 19.84 -23.45
N THR A 89 -2.02 18.75 -23.44
CA THR A 89 -3.35 18.65 -22.83
C THR A 89 -3.46 17.37 -22.02
N GLY A 90 -4.39 17.31 -21.07
CA GLY A 90 -4.63 16.12 -20.25
C GLY A 90 -3.63 15.97 -19.10
N PHE A 91 -3.49 14.75 -18.64
CA PHE A 91 -2.67 14.42 -17.48
C PHE A 91 -1.18 14.42 -17.80
N LYS A 92 -0.37 14.90 -16.84
CA LYS A 92 1.08 14.93 -16.92
C LYS A 92 1.74 13.95 -15.94
N PHE A 93 0.98 13.00 -15.43
CA PHE A 93 1.33 12.16 -14.28
C PHE A 93 2.65 11.39 -14.44
N GLY A 94 2.82 10.68 -15.55
CA GLY A 94 4.06 9.95 -15.81
C GLY A 94 5.30 10.87 -15.87
N PRO A 95 5.32 11.93 -16.68
CA PRO A 95 6.41 12.92 -16.70
C PRO A 95 6.66 13.61 -15.35
N MET A 96 5.61 13.92 -14.55
CA MET A 96 5.79 14.53 -13.23
C MET A 96 6.50 13.57 -12.26
N ARG A 97 6.17 12.29 -12.28
CA ARG A 97 6.87 11.25 -11.50
C ARG A 97 8.31 11.06 -11.98
N ALA A 98 8.53 11.09 -13.28
CA ALA A 98 9.86 10.94 -13.85
C ALA A 98 10.78 12.12 -13.50
N VAL A 99 10.31 13.38 -13.60
CA VAL A 99 11.12 14.54 -13.19
C VAL A 99 11.44 14.50 -11.70
N GLN A 100 10.49 14.06 -10.85
CA GLN A 100 10.74 13.91 -9.42
C GLN A 100 11.87 12.90 -9.15
N GLY A 101 11.83 11.71 -9.77
CA GLY A 101 12.89 10.71 -9.64
C GLY A 101 14.26 11.22 -10.10
N ARG A 102 14.29 11.91 -11.26
CA ARG A 102 15.54 12.53 -11.77
C ARG A 102 16.08 13.60 -10.82
N ILE A 103 15.24 14.49 -10.30
CA ILE A 103 15.64 15.54 -9.34
C ILE A 103 16.18 14.92 -8.05
N LEU A 104 15.55 13.87 -7.53
CA LEU A 104 16.04 13.19 -6.32
C LEU A 104 17.40 12.54 -6.54
N ALA A 105 17.61 11.83 -7.67
CA ALA A 105 18.89 11.20 -7.98
C ALA A 105 19.99 12.25 -8.23
N LEU A 106 19.74 13.23 -9.11
CA LEU A 106 20.69 14.29 -9.46
C LEU A 106 21.02 15.18 -8.27
N GLY A 107 20.01 15.57 -7.50
CA GLY A 107 20.20 16.42 -6.32
C GLY A 107 20.97 15.71 -5.21
N MET A 108 20.66 14.45 -4.93
CA MET A 108 21.41 13.66 -3.95
C MET A 108 22.85 13.44 -4.41
N ALA A 109 23.08 13.04 -5.66
CA ALA A 109 24.43 12.85 -6.20
C ALA A 109 25.25 14.15 -6.15
N TYR A 110 24.63 15.30 -6.53
CA TYR A 110 25.27 16.61 -6.42
C TYR A 110 25.65 16.95 -4.97
N ARG A 111 24.75 16.78 -4.01
CA ARG A 111 25.01 17.05 -2.59
C ARG A 111 26.07 16.12 -1.98
N LEU A 112 26.24 14.91 -2.52
CA LEU A 112 27.26 13.96 -2.06
C LEU A 112 28.64 14.22 -2.67
N THR A 113 28.71 14.69 -3.93
CA THR A 113 29.97 14.74 -4.71
C THR A 113 30.42 16.16 -5.06
N GLY A 114 29.51 17.12 -5.14
CA GLY A 114 29.77 18.45 -5.66
C GLY A 114 29.91 18.51 -7.18
N ASP A 115 29.65 17.41 -7.91
CA ASP A 115 29.80 17.35 -9.36
C ASP A 115 28.73 18.20 -10.06
N LYS A 116 29.21 19.27 -10.74
CA LYS A 116 28.35 20.25 -11.40
C LYS A 116 27.55 19.70 -12.57
N ARG A 117 27.95 18.57 -13.17
CA ARG A 117 27.17 17.93 -14.23
C ARG A 117 25.76 17.57 -13.74
N PHE A 118 25.65 17.06 -12.50
CA PHE A 118 24.36 16.73 -11.88
C PHE A 118 23.52 17.98 -11.58
N PHE A 119 24.16 19.05 -11.14
CA PHE A 119 23.50 20.34 -10.96
C PHE A 119 22.97 20.88 -12.30
N ASP A 120 23.81 20.93 -13.34
CA ASP A 120 23.42 21.49 -14.64
C ASP A 120 22.24 20.74 -15.26
N ARG A 121 22.25 19.41 -15.17
CA ARG A 121 21.10 18.60 -15.61
C ARG A 121 19.87 18.86 -14.74
N GLY A 122 19.99 18.85 -13.42
CA GLY A 122 18.89 19.14 -12.49
C GLY A 122 18.28 20.52 -12.74
N ARG A 123 19.11 21.55 -12.97
CA ARG A 123 18.65 22.88 -13.36
C ARG A 123 17.87 22.87 -14.67
N GLN A 124 18.30 22.09 -15.66
CA GLN A 124 17.58 21.94 -16.94
C GLN A 124 16.19 21.32 -16.73
N GLU A 125 16.08 20.24 -15.95
CA GLU A 125 14.80 19.62 -15.60
C GLU A 125 13.86 20.62 -14.90
N LEU A 126 14.37 21.39 -13.94
CA LEU A 126 13.60 22.42 -13.22
C LEU A 126 13.11 23.54 -14.13
N ARG A 127 13.95 24.01 -15.07
CA ARG A 127 13.55 25.01 -16.05
C ARG A 127 12.43 24.51 -16.97
N GLN A 128 12.52 23.25 -17.43
CA GLN A 128 11.47 22.65 -18.26
C GLN A 128 10.16 22.54 -17.48
N LEU A 129 10.21 22.08 -16.23
CA LEU A 129 9.04 21.97 -15.35
C LEU A 129 8.42 23.36 -15.08
N ALA A 130 9.24 24.38 -14.81
CA ALA A 130 8.79 25.74 -14.53
C ALA A 130 8.19 26.44 -15.75
N ALA A 131 8.64 26.07 -16.97
CA ALA A 131 8.13 26.63 -18.23
C ALA A 131 6.75 26.11 -18.62
N LEU A 132 6.25 25.05 -17.97
CA LEU A 132 4.92 24.53 -18.28
C LEU A 132 3.83 25.54 -17.91
N PRO A 133 2.78 25.69 -18.74
CA PRO A 133 1.68 26.63 -18.48
C PRO A 133 0.87 26.24 -17.24
N ASP A 134 0.72 24.96 -16.99
CA ASP A 134 0.04 24.35 -15.83
C ASP A 134 0.65 22.98 -15.51
N TRP A 135 0.29 22.44 -14.33
CA TRP A 135 0.64 21.09 -13.90
C TRP A 135 -0.59 20.17 -13.82
N ALA A 136 -1.54 20.30 -14.76
CA ALA A 136 -2.77 19.53 -14.88
C ALA A 136 -3.64 19.55 -13.59
N PRO A 137 -4.16 20.73 -13.18
CA PRO A 137 -4.93 20.84 -11.93
C PRO A 137 -6.27 20.08 -11.94
N ASN A 138 -6.71 19.57 -13.07
CA ASN A 138 -7.84 18.65 -13.21
C ASN A 138 -7.52 17.22 -12.75
N HIS A 139 -6.24 16.88 -12.54
CA HIS A 139 -5.78 15.63 -11.92
C HIS A 139 -4.70 15.98 -10.88
N PHE A 140 -5.11 16.39 -9.70
CA PHE A 140 -4.28 17.08 -8.71
C PHE A 140 -3.06 16.30 -8.22
N LEU A 141 -2.99 14.99 -8.46
CA LEU A 141 -1.77 14.20 -8.22
C LEU A 141 -0.60 14.72 -9.05
N ASP A 142 -0.83 15.16 -10.29
CA ASP A 142 0.21 15.76 -11.14
C ASP A 142 0.80 17.01 -10.49
N VAL A 143 -0.09 17.84 -9.91
CA VAL A 143 0.30 19.04 -9.16
C VAL A 143 1.13 18.69 -7.92
N GLY A 144 0.70 17.68 -7.15
CA GLY A 144 1.43 17.22 -5.97
C GLY A 144 2.84 16.71 -6.30
N GLU A 145 2.96 15.87 -7.34
CA GLU A 145 4.24 15.34 -7.83
C GLU A 145 5.16 16.47 -8.37
N GLY A 146 4.59 17.39 -9.16
CA GLY A 146 5.33 18.54 -9.70
C GLY A 146 5.81 19.49 -8.60
N ALA A 147 4.98 19.76 -7.57
CA ALA A 147 5.34 20.59 -6.44
C ALA A 147 6.47 19.98 -5.60
N MET A 148 6.42 18.66 -5.39
CA MET A 148 7.50 17.90 -4.74
C MET A 148 8.80 18.04 -5.52
N ALA A 149 8.79 17.79 -6.83
CA ALA A 149 9.98 17.86 -7.69
C ALA A 149 10.58 19.27 -7.70
N ALA A 150 9.75 20.31 -7.92
CA ALA A 150 10.18 21.69 -7.97
C ALA A 150 10.70 22.17 -6.61
N GLY A 151 10.03 21.81 -5.51
CA GLY A 151 10.42 22.19 -4.15
C GLY A 151 11.75 21.59 -3.73
N VAL A 152 11.92 20.27 -3.90
CA VAL A 152 13.20 19.59 -3.58
C VAL A 152 14.33 20.12 -4.47
N GLY A 153 14.09 20.28 -5.76
CA GLY A 153 15.11 20.76 -6.68
C GLY A 153 15.52 22.21 -6.37
N LEU A 154 14.57 23.11 -6.11
CA LEU A 154 14.87 24.48 -5.70
C LEU A 154 15.71 24.50 -4.40
N ASP A 155 15.32 23.70 -3.40
CA ASP A 155 15.99 23.63 -2.11
C ASP A 155 17.41 23.04 -2.19
N TRP A 156 17.54 21.88 -2.87
CA TRP A 156 18.82 21.17 -2.92
C TRP A 156 19.85 21.80 -3.85
N PHE A 157 19.43 22.61 -4.83
CA PHE A 157 20.32 23.34 -5.74
C PHE A 157 20.41 24.85 -5.44
N TYR A 158 19.77 25.33 -4.36
CA TYR A 158 19.51 26.74 -4.10
C TYR A 158 20.72 27.64 -4.27
N ASP A 159 21.85 27.29 -3.66
CA ASP A 159 23.04 28.13 -3.63
C ASP A 159 23.67 28.36 -5.02
N ASP A 160 23.54 27.38 -5.92
CA ASP A 160 24.11 27.41 -7.28
C ASP A 160 23.11 27.89 -8.35
N LEU A 161 21.81 27.93 -8.05
CA LEU A 161 20.81 28.48 -8.97
C LEU A 161 20.97 30.00 -9.08
N SER A 162 20.88 30.53 -10.32
CA SER A 162 20.84 31.97 -10.53
C SER A 162 19.61 32.60 -9.88
N PRO A 163 19.65 33.92 -9.54
CA PRO A 163 18.44 34.61 -9.07
C PRO A 163 17.26 34.44 -10.01
N THR A 164 17.49 34.48 -11.32
CA THR A 164 16.45 34.29 -12.34
C THR A 164 15.84 32.88 -12.29
N ASP A 165 16.66 31.84 -12.13
CA ASP A 165 16.15 30.46 -11.99
C ASP A 165 15.31 30.31 -10.74
N ARG A 166 15.79 30.83 -9.59
CA ARG A 166 15.03 30.81 -8.33
C ARG A 166 13.69 31.51 -8.48
N ASP A 167 13.66 32.67 -9.15
CA ASP A 167 12.41 33.41 -9.39
C ASP A 167 11.44 32.64 -10.28
N GLN A 168 11.90 32.07 -11.39
CA GLN A 168 11.07 31.31 -12.31
C GLN A 168 10.48 30.05 -11.63
N ILE A 169 11.30 29.31 -10.89
CA ILE A 169 10.84 28.10 -10.18
C ILE A 169 9.85 28.49 -9.06
N THR A 170 10.14 29.55 -8.29
CA THR A 170 9.23 30.06 -7.26
C THR A 170 7.87 30.42 -7.86
N GLN A 171 7.86 31.21 -8.95
CA GLN A 171 6.63 31.61 -9.64
C GLN A 171 5.86 30.41 -10.18
N ALA A 172 6.56 29.38 -10.68
CA ALA A 172 5.91 28.15 -11.15
C ALA A 172 5.25 27.38 -10.01
N ILE A 173 5.91 27.24 -8.86
CA ILE A 173 5.31 26.63 -7.66
C ILE A 173 4.05 27.39 -7.25
N VAL A 174 4.12 28.72 -7.16
CA VAL A 174 2.96 29.56 -6.80
C VAL A 174 1.83 29.39 -7.81
N ARG A 175 2.11 29.61 -9.09
CA ARG A 175 1.11 29.64 -10.17
C ARG A 175 0.50 28.27 -10.46
N ASN A 176 1.32 27.23 -10.50
CA ASN A 176 0.91 25.90 -10.99
C ASN A 176 0.52 24.94 -9.87
N ALA A 177 0.87 25.26 -8.60
CA ALA A 177 0.56 24.38 -7.47
C ALA A 177 -0.20 25.08 -6.35
N LEU A 178 0.39 26.10 -5.69
CA LEU A 178 -0.17 26.61 -4.43
C LEU A 178 -1.49 27.34 -4.67
N LEU A 179 -1.56 28.27 -5.60
CA LEU A 179 -2.81 29.02 -5.89
C LEU A 179 -3.92 28.11 -6.43
N PRO A 180 -3.68 27.20 -7.40
CA PRO A 180 -4.72 26.25 -7.83
C PRO A 180 -5.25 25.38 -6.69
N SER A 181 -4.41 25.00 -5.72
CA SER A 181 -4.84 24.18 -4.59
C SER A 181 -5.91 24.86 -3.74
N LEU A 182 -5.83 26.17 -3.58
CA LEU A 182 -6.78 26.94 -2.76
C LEU A 182 -8.18 27.01 -3.39
N ASN A 183 -8.30 26.75 -4.69
CA ASN A 183 -9.59 26.70 -5.39
C ASN A 183 -10.29 25.35 -5.25
N VAL A 184 -9.64 24.33 -4.66
CA VAL A 184 -10.25 23.02 -4.42
C VAL A 184 -11.01 23.05 -3.08
N PRO A 185 -12.33 22.79 -3.09
CA PRO A 185 -13.14 22.85 -1.86
C PRO A 185 -12.82 21.72 -0.88
N GLU A 186 -13.07 21.96 0.40
CA GLU A 186 -12.95 20.95 1.48
C GLU A 186 -14.25 20.13 1.60
N GLY A 187 -14.80 19.61 0.49
CA GLY A 187 -16.04 18.84 0.49
C GLY A 187 -15.83 17.33 0.42
N ASN A 188 -16.90 16.56 0.62
CA ASN A 188 -16.90 15.10 0.45
C ASN A 188 -16.41 14.72 -0.95
N GLY A 189 -15.48 13.77 -1.02
CA GLY A 189 -14.85 13.31 -2.27
C GLY A 189 -13.73 14.20 -2.80
N SER A 190 -13.42 15.32 -2.12
CA SER A 190 -12.25 16.14 -2.42
C SER A 190 -10.99 15.51 -1.81
N TRP A 191 -9.87 15.62 -2.53
CA TRP A 191 -8.56 15.21 -2.00
C TRP A 191 -8.14 16.04 -0.77
N VAL A 192 -8.73 17.19 -0.55
CA VAL A 192 -8.32 18.09 0.55
C VAL A 192 -8.60 17.48 1.91
N ALA A 193 -9.78 16.88 2.12
CA ALA A 193 -10.19 16.27 3.38
C ALA A 193 -10.66 14.81 3.18
N GLY A 194 -10.13 14.12 2.20
CA GLY A 194 -10.44 12.72 1.91
C GLY A 194 -9.67 11.75 2.82
N ASP A 195 -10.15 10.52 2.87
CA ASP A 195 -9.60 9.41 3.62
C ASP A 195 -8.82 8.42 2.73
N PHE A 196 -8.22 8.92 1.65
CA PHE A 196 -7.54 8.14 0.63
C PHE A 196 -6.19 8.77 0.23
N ASN A 197 -5.38 8.05 -0.54
CA ASN A 197 -4.00 8.40 -0.89
C ASN A 197 -3.81 9.82 -1.45
N TRP A 198 -4.75 10.36 -2.23
CA TRP A 198 -4.65 11.70 -2.81
C TRP A 198 -4.45 12.80 -1.76
N THR A 199 -5.10 12.66 -0.59
CA THR A 199 -4.94 13.62 0.52
C THR A 199 -3.48 13.68 0.96
N GLN A 200 -2.85 12.53 1.12
CA GLN A 200 -1.44 12.44 1.53
C GLN A 200 -0.51 12.99 0.43
N VAL A 201 -0.74 12.60 -0.83
CA VAL A 201 0.11 12.98 -1.97
C VAL A 201 0.03 14.47 -2.24
N CYS A 202 -1.19 15.02 -2.36
CA CYS A 202 -1.37 16.42 -2.68
C CYS A 202 -0.86 17.33 -1.56
N HIS A 203 -1.24 17.07 -0.30
CA HIS A 203 -0.73 17.86 0.82
C HIS A 203 0.77 17.72 1.02
N GLY A 204 1.33 16.51 0.86
CA GLY A 204 2.76 16.27 0.95
C GLY A 204 3.55 17.08 -0.07
N GLY A 205 3.18 16.97 -1.35
CA GLY A 205 3.85 17.71 -2.43
C GLY A 205 3.70 19.22 -2.30
N LEU A 206 2.49 19.71 -2.03
CA LEU A 206 2.23 21.14 -1.84
C LEU A 206 3.02 21.72 -0.65
N THR A 207 3.09 20.99 0.46
CA THR A 207 3.84 21.45 1.65
C THR A 207 5.34 21.53 1.37
N VAL A 208 5.91 20.57 0.63
CA VAL A 208 7.32 20.62 0.21
C VAL A 208 7.55 21.83 -0.70
N GLY A 209 6.69 22.07 -1.68
CA GLY A 209 6.76 23.28 -2.51
C GLY A 209 6.66 24.57 -1.69
N ALA A 210 5.71 24.63 -0.75
CA ALA A 210 5.51 25.80 0.12
C ALA A 210 6.73 26.05 1.04
N LEU A 211 7.28 25.01 1.65
CA LEU A 211 8.48 25.13 2.49
C LEU A 211 9.72 25.56 1.70
N ALA A 212 9.83 25.16 0.43
CA ALA A 212 10.93 25.57 -0.44
C ALA A 212 10.98 27.09 -0.72
N ILE A 213 9.82 27.76 -0.67
CA ILE A 213 9.68 29.19 -1.02
C ILE A 213 9.21 30.05 0.16
N ALA A 214 9.28 29.54 1.37
CA ALA A 214 8.66 30.13 2.56
C ALA A 214 9.10 31.55 2.87
N GLU A 215 10.37 31.91 2.65
CA GLU A 215 10.89 33.27 2.83
C GLU A 215 10.43 34.26 1.75
N ARG A 216 10.03 33.76 0.59
CA ARG A 216 9.57 34.58 -0.54
C ARG A 216 8.05 34.79 -0.53
N GLU A 217 7.32 33.75 -0.10
CA GLU A 217 5.86 33.72 -0.06
C GLU A 217 5.35 33.29 1.34
N PRO A 218 5.69 34.03 2.42
CA PRO A 218 5.47 33.54 3.79
C PRO A 218 4.00 33.31 4.15
N ALA A 219 3.11 34.20 3.72
CA ALA A 219 1.69 34.09 4.04
C ALA A 219 1.04 32.91 3.31
N LEU A 220 1.32 32.77 1.99
CA LEU A 220 0.80 31.69 1.18
C LEU A 220 1.33 30.33 1.64
N SER A 221 2.63 30.24 1.89
CA SER A 221 3.27 29.01 2.40
C SER A 221 2.66 28.58 3.74
N ARG A 222 2.49 29.51 4.68
CA ARG A 222 1.83 29.24 5.96
C ARG A 222 0.40 28.72 5.78
N GLN A 223 -0.37 29.31 4.87
CA GLN A 223 -1.74 28.88 4.57
C GLN A 223 -1.78 27.44 4.07
N ILE A 224 -0.90 27.07 3.13
CA ILE A 224 -0.79 25.71 2.58
C ILE A 224 -0.39 24.71 3.65
N ILE A 225 0.63 25.03 4.46
CA ILE A 225 1.13 24.14 5.51
C ILE A 225 0.04 23.90 6.57
N ASN A 226 -0.64 24.96 7.04
CA ASN A 226 -1.73 24.82 8.01
C ASN A 226 -2.90 24.01 7.44
N ARG A 227 -3.20 24.16 6.14
CA ARG A 227 -4.21 23.34 5.46
C ARG A 227 -3.85 21.86 5.46
N ALA A 228 -2.57 21.52 5.26
CA ALA A 228 -2.08 20.14 5.33
C ALA A 228 -2.20 19.59 6.76
N ILE A 229 -1.74 20.33 7.77
CA ILE A 229 -1.82 19.93 9.18
C ILE A 229 -3.27 19.67 9.60
N LYS A 230 -4.21 20.50 9.14
CA LYS A 230 -5.64 20.38 9.44
C LYS A 230 -6.27 19.13 8.78
N ASN A 231 -5.94 18.83 7.53
CA ASN A 231 -6.70 17.89 6.71
C ASN A 231 -6.06 16.49 6.54
N VAL A 232 -4.74 16.35 6.61
CA VAL A 232 -4.07 15.04 6.52
C VAL A 232 -4.52 14.05 7.61
N PRO A 233 -4.98 14.48 8.82
CA PRO A 233 -5.60 13.58 9.80
C PRO A 233 -6.74 12.72 9.27
N HIS A 234 -7.52 13.16 8.27
CA HIS A 234 -8.56 12.34 7.65
C HIS A 234 -7.97 11.08 6.98
N ALA A 235 -6.90 11.25 6.19
CA ALA A 235 -6.19 10.11 5.61
C ALA A 235 -5.34 9.34 6.64
N GLY A 236 -4.90 10.00 7.71
CA GLY A 236 -4.22 9.36 8.84
C GLY A 236 -5.11 8.40 9.63
N ALA A 237 -6.40 8.66 9.69
CA ALA A 237 -7.36 7.83 10.42
C ALA A 237 -7.54 6.43 9.83
N VAL A 238 -7.26 6.21 8.53
CA VAL A 238 -7.46 4.91 7.87
C VAL A 238 -6.53 3.82 8.39
N TYR A 239 -5.37 4.19 8.98
CA TYR A 239 -4.43 3.22 9.54
C TYR A 239 -4.92 2.59 10.85
N ALA A 240 -5.93 3.18 11.49
CA ALA A 240 -6.42 2.70 12.78
C ALA A 240 -7.12 1.34 12.67
N PRO A 241 -6.96 0.46 13.67
CA PRO A 241 -6.03 0.56 14.80
C PRO A 241 -4.69 -0.14 14.57
N ASP A 242 -4.56 -0.97 13.53
CA ASP A 242 -3.49 -1.95 13.36
C ASP A 242 -2.62 -1.73 12.11
N GLY A 243 -2.85 -0.65 11.37
CA GLY A 243 -1.99 -0.23 10.26
C GLY A 243 -2.34 -0.81 8.89
N ALA A 244 -3.40 -1.63 8.76
CA ALA A 244 -3.84 -2.11 7.45
C ALA A 244 -4.34 -0.94 6.59
N TYR A 245 -3.99 -0.97 5.30
CA TYR A 245 -4.33 0.10 4.37
C TYR A 245 -5.45 -0.31 3.42
N PRO A 246 -6.59 0.38 3.40
CA PRO A 246 -7.78 -0.12 2.69
C PRO A 246 -7.65 -0.13 1.18
N GLU A 247 -6.88 0.77 0.59
CA GLU A 247 -6.70 0.87 -0.87
C GLU A 247 -5.72 -0.17 -1.44
N GLY A 248 -5.13 -1.03 -0.60
CA GLY A 248 -4.16 -2.06 -1.02
C GLY A 248 -2.70 -1.62 -0.98
N PRO A 249 -1.75 -2.57 -1.14
CA PRO A 249 -0.32 -2.32 -0.98
C PRO A 249 0.26 -1.27 -1.93
N SER A 250 -0.19 -1.18 -3.19
CA SER A 250 0.29 -0.15 -4.14
C SER A 250 0.00 1.27 -3.66
N TYR A 251 -1.23 1.51 -3.20
CA TYR A 251 -1.63 2.83 -2.71
C TYR A 251 -1.10 3.10 -1.31
N TRP A 252 -0.86 2.04 -0.51
CA TRP A 252 -0.09 2.16 0.72
C TRP A 252 1.30 2.74 0.44
N SER A 253 2.04 2.12 -0.48
CA SER A 253 3.36 2.62 -0.90
C SER A 253 3.29 4.08 -1.32
N TYR A 254 2.33 4.43 -2.17
CA TYR A 254 2.20 5.78 -2.73
C TYR A 254 1.79 6.81 -1.66
N GLY A 255 0.66 6.61 -0.99
CA GLY A 255 0.13 7.55 0.00
C GLY A 255 1.03 7.67 1.23
N THR A 256 1.47 6.53 1.79
CA THR A 256 2.31 6.50 2.99
C THR A 256 3.68 7.13 2.73
N THR A 257 4.26 6.95 1.54
CA THR A 257 5.52 7.63 1.19
C THR A 257 5.37 9.15 1.25
N PHE A 258 4.32 9.70 0.65
CA PHE A 258 4.10 11.16 0.70
C PHE A 258 3.74 11.65 2.10
N HIS A 259 3.09 10.84 2.92
CA HIS A 259 2.86 11.15 4.34
C HIS A 259 4.19 11.23 5.12
N VAL A 260 5.08 10.26 4.93
CA VAL A 260 6.43 10.28 5.53
C VAL A 260 7.23 11.47 5.02
N LEU A 261 7.18 11.80 3.72
CA LEU A 261 7.85 12.97 3.16
C LEU A 261 7.30 14.28 3.75
N LEU A 262 5.99 14.37 3.97
CA LEU A 262 5.39 15.51 4.66
C LEU A 262 5.94 15.66 6.09
N ILE A 263 5.96 14.58 6.87
CA ILE A 263 6.52 14.55 8.23
C ILE A 263 7.99 15.01 8.22
N GLU A 264 8.81 14.44 7.36
CA GLU A 264 10.24 14.76 7.28
C GLU A 264 10.50 16.20 6.82
N ALA A 265 9.71 16.72 5.88
CA ALA A 265 9.82 18.11 5.44
C ALA A 265 9.45 19.09 6.57
N LEU A 266 8.36 18.82 7.28
CA LEU A 266 7.95 19.64 8.44
C LEU A 266 8.99 19.58 9.57
N ARG A 267 9.49 18.39 9.92
CA ARG A 267 10.53 18.21 10.94
C ARG A 267 11.82 18.94 10.58
N SER A 268 12.28 18.78 9.35
CA SER A 268 13.55 19.37 8.92
C SER A 268 13.49 20.89 8.78
N ALA A 269 12.35 21.46 8.36
CA ALA A 269 12.19 22.88 8.13
C ALA A 269 11.63 23.65 9.36
N LEU A 270 10.74 23.02 10.14
CA LEU A 270 10.01 23.68 11.23
C LEU A 270 10.30 23.08 12.61
N GLY A 271 11.06 21.99 12.69
CA GLY A 271 11.40 21.31 13.94
C GLY A 271 10.27 20.48 14.55
N SER A 272 9.13 20.35 13.87
CA SER A 272 7.95 19.63 14.35
C SER A 272 7.23 18.94 13.19
N SER A 273 6.72 17.74 13.43
CA SER A 273 5.78 17.06 12.53
C SER A 273 4.32 17.40 12.80
N PHE A 274 4.06 18.17 13.83
CA PHE A 274 2.71 18.50 14.32
C PHE A 274 1.86 17.25 14.67
N GLY A 275 2.52 16.15 15.09
CA GLY A 275 1.88 14.90 15.49
C GLY A 275 1.35 14.04 14.33
N LEU A 276 1.75 14.31 13.09
CA LEU A 276 1.25 13.57 11.92
C LEU A 276 1.71 12.11 11.87
N GLU A 277 2.69 11.68 12.66
CA GLU A 277 3.08 10.29 12.88
C GLU A 277 2.34 9.58 14.02
N GLU A 278 1.59 10.32 14.84
CA GLU A 278 0.99 9.80 16.07
C GLU A 278 -0.40 9.16 15.86
N PHE A 279 -0.90 9.12 14.63
CA PHE A 279 -2.19 8.49 14.34
C PHE A 279 -2.19 7.02 14.76
N PRO A 280 -3.28 6.55 15.40
CA PRO A 280 -3.41 5.14 15.75
C PRO A 280 -3.19 4.23 14.53
N GLY A 281 -2.27 3.28 14.64
CA GLY A 281 -1.93 2.36 13.56
C GLY A 281 -0.87 2.87 12.57
N PHE A 282 -0.57 4.18 12.49
CA PHE A 282 0.37 4.69 11.48
C PHE A 282 1.77 4.07 11.59
N LEU A 283 2.37 4.04 12.77
CA LEU A 283 3.68 3.41 12.93
C LEU A 283 3.64 1.88 12.81
N LYS A 284 2.48 1.25 13.02
CA LYS A 284 2.27 -0.19 12.82
C LYS A 284 2.11 -0.59 11.36
N THR A 285 1.84 0.36 10.47
CA THR A 285 1.57 0.08 9.05
C THR A 285 2.77 -0.54 8.33
N ALA A 286 3.98 -0.43 8.90
CA ALA A 286 5.14 -1.17 8.41
C ALA A 286 4.99 -2.70 8.54
N ASP A 287 4.31 -3.17 9.59
CA ASP A 287 3.99 -4.59 9.73
C ASP A 287 3.00 -5.03 8.64
N PHE A 288 2.02 -4.19 8.30
CA PHE A 288 1.12 -4.47 7.17
C PHE A 288 1.91 -4.72 5.89
N ASN A 289 2.84 -3.84 5.52
CA ASN A 289 3.67 -4.02 4.32
C ASN A 289 4.42 -5.36 4.33
N LEU A 290 5.07 -5.71 5.45
CA LEU A 290 5.79 -6.98 5.58
C LEU A 290 4.86 -8.20 5.47
N GLN A 291 3.62 -8.09 5.93
CA GLN A 291 2.67 -9.20 5.91
C GLN A 291 2.06 -9.43 4.52
N MET A 292 2.03 -8.41 3.67
CA MET A 292 1.47 -8.56 2.33
C MET A 292 2.31 -9.43 1.40
N VAL A 293 3.62 -9.56 1.63
CA VAL A 293 4.53 -10.30 0.74
C VAL A 293 4.52 -11.79 1.06
N GLY A 294 4.18 -12.63 0.09
CA GLY A 294 4.22 -14.09 0.19
C GLY A 294 5.63 -14.68 -0.02
N PRO A 295 5.83 -15.99 0.23
CA PRO A 295 7.11 -16.67 0.01
C PRO A 295 7.64 -16.61 -1.42
N SER A 296 6.75 -16.49 -2.42
CA SER A 296 7.14 -16.32 -3.83
C SER A 296 7.66 -14.91 -4.15
N GLY A 297 7.61 -13.98 -3.20
CA GLY A 297 7.91 -12.56 -3.40
C GLY A 297 6.77 -11.76 -4.04
N LEU A 298 5.60 -12.34 -4.19
CA LEU A 298 4.40 -11.65 -4.67
C LEU A 298 3.58 -11.12 -3.49
N ASP A 299 3.00 -9.93 -3.68
CA ASP A 299 2.10 -9.35 -2.69
C ASP A 299 0.70 -9.99 -2.70
N PHE A 300 -0.01 -9.91 -1.60
CA PHE A 300 -1.46 -10.04 -1.61
C PHE A 300 -2.08 -8.80 -2.26
N ASN A 301 -2.31 -8.90 -3.56
CA ASN A 301 -2.62 -7.82 -4.48
C ASN A 301 -4.12 -7.50 -4.57
N TYR A 302 -4.80 -7.33 -3.44
CA TYR A 302 -6.20 -6.92 -3.43
C TYR A 302 -6.38 -5.46 -3.87
N SER A 303 -7.61 -5.08 -4.22
CA SER A 303 -7.97 -3.76 -4.74
C SER A 303 -7.27 -3.44 -6.07
N ASP A 304 -7.15 -2.18 -6.46
CA ASP A 304 -6.49 -1.76 -7.71
C ASP A 304 -4.95 -1.88 -7.63
N TYR A 305 -4.43 -3.07 -7.32
CA TYR A 305 -3.00 -3.33 -7.19
C TYR A 305 -2.37 -3.83 -8.50
N HIS A 306 -1.16 -3.36 -8.78
CA HIS A 306 -0.32 -3.88 -9.86
C HIS A 306 0.62 -4.97 -9.31
N LEU A 307 0.83 -6.05 -10.07
CA LEU A 307 1.61 -7.23 -9.64
C LEU A 307 3.13 -7.05 -9.61
N GLU A 308 3.62 -5.82 -9.69
CA GLU A 308 5.05 -5.56 -9.77
C GLU A 308 5.61 -5.24 -8.38
N THR A 309 6.47 -6.11 -7.86
CA THR A 309 7.19 -5.87 -6.61
C THR A 309 8.19 -4.73 -6.80
N GLN A 310 8.04 -3.66 -6.05
CA GLN A 310 9.01 -2.57 -5.98
C GLN A 310 9.68 -2.51 -4.60
N ASN A 311 10.84 -1.88 -4.53
CA ASN A 311 11.45 -1.59 -3.23
C ASN A 311 10.71 -0.46 -2.50
N GLU A 312 10.75 -0.47 -1.17
CA GLU A 312 10.02 0.44 -0.30
C GLU A 312 10.96 1.21 0.65
N PRO A 313 11.61 2.28 0.17
CA PRO A 313 12.61 3.03 0.94
C PRO A 313 12.12 3.53 2.30
N ILE A 314 10.81 3.83 2.41
CA ILE A 314 10.18 4.25 3.66
C ILE A 314 10.26 3.21 4.77
N MET A 315 10.49 1.93 4.44
CA MET A 315 10.69 0.90 5.46
C MET A 315 11.95 1.15 6.30
N LEU A 316 12.96 1.83 5.77
CA LEU A 316 14.11 2.31 6.56
C LEU A 316 13.72 3.43 7.52
N TRP A 317 12.79 4.30 7.11
CA TRP A 317 12.22 5.32 7.99
C TRP A 317 11.44 4.67 9.14
N PHE A 318 10.54 3.74 8.83
CA PHE A 318 9.79 3.01 9.85
C PHE A 318 10.68 2.20 10.79
N ALA A 319 11.74 1.58 10.27
CA ALA A 319 12.72 0.86 11.09
C ALA A 319 13.42 1.78 12.10
N ARG A 320 13.73 3.02 11.68
CA ARG A 320 14.32 4.05 12.54
C ARG A 320 13.32 4.53 13.59
N GLU A 321 12.13 4.93 13.20
CA GLU A 321 11.11 5.49 14.10
C GLU A 321 10.65 4.46 15.13
N ASN A 322 10.37 3.24 14.70
CA ASN A 322 9.94 2.15 15.58
C ASN A 322 11.10 1.50 16.37
N ARG A 323 12.37 1.84 16.07
CA ARG A 323 13.56 1.16 16.62
C ARG A 323 13.52 -0.37 16.38
N ARG A 324 12.99 -0.77 15.23
CA ARG A 324 12.77 -2.16 14.79
C ARG A 324 13.59 -2.46 13.53
N PRO A 325 14.81 -2.99 13.69
CA PRO A 325 15.70 -3.31 12.56
C PRO A 325 15.13 -4.37 11.60
N ASP A 326 14.25 -5.24 12.10
CA ASP A 326 13.56 -6.26 11.30
C ASP A 326 12.74 -5.66 10.14
N LEU A 327 12.17 -4.47 10.32
CA LEU A 327 11.41 -3.77 9.29
C LEU A 327 12.27 -3.39 8.07
N ALA A 328 13.58 -3.22 8.25
CA ALA A 328 14.49 -2.87 7.16
C ALA A 328 14.93 -4.06 6.30
N ARG A 329 14.68 -5.30 6.73
CA ARG A 329 15.32 -6.50 6.14
C ARG A 329 15.01 -6.68 4.66
N GLN A 330 13.72 -6.64 4.29
CA GLN A 330 13.31 -6.82 2.90
C GLN A 330 13.85 -5.70 2.02
N GLU A 331 13.67 -4.45 2.47
CA GLU A 331 14.18 -3.29 1.74
C GLU A 331 15.69 -3.34 1.51
N LEU A 332 16.48 -3.77 2.51
CA LEU A 332 17.92 -3.95 2.36
C LEU A 332 18.28 -5.03 1.34
N ALA A 333 17.51 -6.11 1.25
CA ALA A 333 17.69 -7.15 0.25
C ALA A 333 17.35 -6.64 -1.16
N ASP A 334 16.30 -5.86 -1.29
CA ASP A 334 15.86 -5.25 -2.54
C ASP A 334 16.85 -4.18 -3.01
N LEU A 335 17.31 -3.31 -2.12
CA LEU A 335 18.37 -2.34 -2.41
C LEU A 335 19.69 -3.01 -2.85
N HIS A 336 20.06 -4.12 -2.20
CA HIS A 336 21.23 -4.89 -2.63
C HIS A 336 21.03 -5.47 -4.03
N THR A 337 19.83 -5.96 -4.34
CA THR A 337 19.47 -6.48 -5.68
C THR A 337 19.55 -5.37 -6.72
N LEU A 338 18.90 -4.22 -6.47
CA LEU A 338 18.95 -3.05 -7.35
C LEU A 338 20.38 -2.57 -7.60
N TYR A 339 21.18 -2.44 -6.52
CA TYR A 339 22.59 -2.07 -6.62
C TYR A 339 23.39 -3.06 -7.49
N ARG A 340 23.30 -4.36 -7.20
CA ARG A 340 24.02 -5.41 -7.96
C ARG A 340 23.65 -5.37 -9.43
N ASP A 341 22.35 -5.30 -9.73
CA ASP A 341 21.83 -5.37 -11.10
C ASP A 341 22.20 -4.10 -11.88
N ALA A 342 22.20 -2.93 -11.22
CA ALA A 342 22.70 -1.67 -11.79
C ALA A 342 24.21 -1.77 -12.12
N MET A 343 25.04 -2.27 -11.20
CA MET A 343 26.50 -2.38 -11.41
C MET A 343 26.87 -3.41 -12.46
N THR A 344 26.02 -4.39 -12.73
CA THR A 344 26.24 -5.43 -13.77
C THR A 344 25.48 -5.15 -15.07
N ASN A 345 24.77 -4.01 -15.17
CA ASN A 345 23.89 -3.66 -16.29
C ASN A 345 22.89 -4.77 -16.62
N THR A 346 22.32 -5.38 -15.58
CA THR A 346 21.34 -6.47 -15.67
C THR A 346 19.96 -5.91 -15.35
N LYS A 347 18.93 -6.35 -16.09
CA LYS A 347 17.54 -5.97 -15.76
C LYS A 347 17.16 -6.52 -14.39
N SER A 348 16.83 -5.65 -13.47
CA SER A 348 16.41 -6.06 -12.13
C SER A 348 15.00 -6.67 -12.14
N ARG A 349 14.80 -7.65 -11.26
CA ARG A 349 13.47 -8.17 -10.92
C ARG A 349 12.70 -7.27 -9.96
N VAL A 350 13.41 -6.40 -9.24
CA VAL A 350 12.83 -5.41 -8.32
C VAL A 350 12.64 -4.12 -9.10
N HIS A 351 11.42 -3.60 -9.13
CA HIS A 351 11.15 -2.28 -9.72
C HIS A 351 11.66 -1.19 -8.80
N GLU A 352 12.31 -0.19 -9.38
CA GLU A 352 12.84 0.94 -8.64
C GLU A 352 11.72 1.87 -8.20
N ASN A 353 11.65 2.16 -6.91
CA ASN A 353 10.89 3.28 -6.39
C ASN A 353 11.67 4.59 -6.62
N ARG A 354 11.05 5.59 -7.24
CA ARG A 354 11.69 6.90 -7.52
C ARG A 354 12.23 7.61 -6.28
N HIS A 355 11.78 7.22 -5.08
CA HIS A 355 12.25 7.76 -3.80
C HIS A 355 13.46 7.01 -3.24
N THR A 356 13.99 6.00 -3.92
CA THR A 356 15.16 5.21 -3.49
C THR A 356 16.37 6.07 -3.09
N PRO A 357 16.67 7.22 -3.72
CA PRO A 357 17.74 8.09 -3.25
C PRO A 357 17.58 8.58 -1.81
N LEU A 358 16.35 8.70 -1.31
CA LEU A 358 16.07 9.12 0.07
C LEU A 358 16.37 8.04 1.11
N ALA A 359 16.50 6.78 0.71
CA ALA A 359 16.90 5.67 1.58
C ALA A 359 18.20 6.00 2.36
N LEU A 360 19.13 6.73 1.74
CA LEU A 360 20.38 7.14 2.38
C LEU A 360 20.16 8.11 3.56
N LEU A 361 19.12 8.95 3.51
CA LEU A 361 18.76 9.85 4.60
C LEU A 361 18.19 9.11 5.82
N TRP A 362 17.46 8.02 5.56
CA TRP A 362 16.77 7.23 6.58
C TRP A 362 17.61 6.08 7.12
N TRP A 363 18.62 5.65 6.34
CA TRP A 363 19.52 4.58 6.78
C TRP A 363 20.30 4.97 8.03
N ASN A 364 20.30 4.07 9.01
CA ASN A 364 21.10 4.18 10.23
C ASN A 364 21.94 2.90 10.40
N PRO A 365 23.28 2.96 10.34
CA PRO A 365 24.14 1.78 10.47
C PRO A 365 23.94 1.00 11.78
N SER A 366 23.42 1.63 12.84
CA SER A 366 23.10 0.93 14.10
C SER A 366 21.98 -0.10 13.96
N LEU A 367 21.17 -0.02 12.91
CA LEU A 367 20.12 -0.99 12.60
C LEU A 367 20.70 -2.28 12.01
N ALA A 368 21.85 -2.22 11.31
CA ALA A 368 22.46 -3.36 10.65
C ALA A 368 22.82 -4.50 11.61
N ALA A 369 23.35 -4.16 12.79
CA ALA A 369 23.85 -5.13 13.77
C ALA A 369 22.73 -5.94 14.47
N LYS A 370 21.48 -5.49 14.39
CA LYS A 370 20.33 -6.06 15.11
C LYS A 370 19.28 -6.71 14.22
N SER A 371 19.45 -6.67 12.88
CA SER A 371 18.43 -7.18 11.93
C SER A 371 18.32 -8.70 11.87
N ALA A 372 19.21 -9.45 12.54
CA ALA A 372 19.37 -10.89 12.34
C ALA A 372 18.36 -11.79 13.08
N GLY A 373 17.45 -11.28 13.90
CA GLY A 373 16.75 -12.12 14.88
C GLY A 373 15.22 -12.05 14.96
N THR A 374 14.56 -11.08 14.39
CA THR A 374 13.09 -10.95 14.48
C THR A 374 12.43 -11.38 13.19
N PHE A 375 11.40 -12.22 13.31
CA PHE A 375 10.65 -12.79 12.19
C PHE A 375 9.24 -12.19 12.15
N SER A 376 8.68 -12.07 10.94
CA SER A 376 7.26 -11.79 10.79
C SER A 376 6.45 -12.83 11.57
N PRO A 377 5.41 -12.44 12.31
CA PRO A 377 4.55 -13.39 13.00
C PRO A 377 3.96 -14.38 11.99
N LEU A 378 3.81 -15.65 12.40
CA LEU A 378 3.22 -16.68 11.54
C LEU A 378 1.72 -16.46 11.35
N HIS A 379 1.09 -15.81 12.31
CA HIS A 379 -0.32 -15.43 12.29
C HIS A 379 -0.43 -13.94 12.60
N TRP A 380 -1.03 -13.20 11.67
CA TRP A 380 -1.26 -11.77 11.81
C TRP A 380 -2.66 -11.43 11.34
N THR A 381 -3.41 -10.72 12.14
CA THR A 381 -4.76 -10.29 11.83
C THR A 381 -4.90 -8.81 12.17
N SER A 382 -5.35 -8.01 11.22
CA SER A 382 -5.65 -6.60 11.42
C SER A 382 -7.15 -6.37 11.58
N ARG A 383 -7.47 -5.26 12.21
CA ARG A 383 -8.83 -4.70 12.32
C ARG A 383 -8.87 -3.37 11.57
N GLY A 384 -10.02 -2.72 11.53
CA GLY A 384 -10.17 -1.40 10.92
C GLY A 384 -11.14 -1.38 9.75
N VAL A 385 -10.88 -0.50 8.78
CA VAL A 385 -11.75 -0.33 7.61
C VAL A 385 -11.73 -1.59 6.75
N LEU A 386 -10.54 -2.14 6.54
CA LEU A 386 -10.32 -3.37 5.76
C LEU A 386 -9.48 -4.35 6.58
N PRO A 387 -10.11 -5.26 7.36
CA PRO A 387 -9.41 -6.32 8.06
C PRO A 387 -8.72 -7.28 7.08
N ILE A 388 -7.49 -7.65 7.41
CA ILE A 388 -6.69 -8.64 6.68
C ILE A 388 -6.22 -9.70 7.67
N ALA A 389 -6.24 -10.95 7.26
CA ALA A 389 -5.60 -12.04 7.99
C ALA A 389 -4.52 -12.68 7.13
N VAL A 390 -3.37 -12.95 7.73
CA VAL A 390 -2.23 -13.63 7.10
C VAL A 390 -1.78 -14.78 7.98
N MET A 391 -1.62 -15.94 7.38
CA MET A 391 -1.13 -17.16 8.04
C MET A 391 0.06 -17.72 7.26
N ARG A 392 1.10 -18.13 7.95
CA ARG A 392 2.33 -18.69 7.38
C ARG A 392 2.74 -19.96 8.13
N SER A 393 3.17 -20.99 7.41
CA SER A 393 3.73 -22.19 8.03
C SER A 393 5.14 -21.97 8.60
N ALA A 394 5.87 -20.99 8.06
CA ALA A 394 7.19 -20.58 8.52
C ALA A 394 7.49 -19.14 8.15
N SER A 395 8.34 -18.46 8.91
CA SER A 395 8.65 -17.04 8.71
C SER A 395 9.55 -16.74 7.51
N ASN A 396 10.43 -17.63 7.12
CA ASN A 396 11.46 -17.39 6.09
C ASN A 396 11.67 -18.62 5.19
N ASP A 397 10.68 -19.46 5.01
CA ASP A 397 10.76 -20.61 4.13
C ASP A 397 10.16 -20.25 2.75
N PRO A 398 10.95 -20.17 1.67
CA PRO A 398 10.44 -19.88 0.33
C PRO A 398 9.50 -20.97 -0.21
N LEU A 399 9.49 -22.14 0.42
CA LEU A 399 8.58 -23.24 0.12
C LEU A 399 7.42 -23.34 1.11
N GLY A 400 7.37 -22.44 2.10
CA GLY A 400 6.32 -22.39 3.11
C GLY A 400 4.92 -22.18 2.54
N THR A 401 3.90 -22.58 3.28
CA THR A 401 2.51 -22.24 2.95
C THR A 401 2.20 -20.85 3.48
N PHE A 402 1.56 -20.05 2.64
CA PHE A 402 1.08 -18.71 2.93
C PHE A 402 -0.36 -18.59 2.49
N VAL A 403 -1.19 -18.06 3.35
CA VAL A 403 -2.58 -17.70 3.06
C VAL A 403 -2.82 -16.28 3.55
N ALA A 404 -3.37 -15.43 2.68
CA ALA A 404 -3.84 -14.11 3.04
C ALA A 404 -5.30 -13.95 2.62
N MET A 405 -6.13 -13.41 3.50
CA MET A 405 -7.58 -13.24 3.32
C MET A 405 -8.01 -11.84 3.71
N LYS A 406 -8.97 -11.26 2.99
CA LYS A 406 -9.54 -9.94 3.29
C LYS A 406 -10.98 -10.01 3.78
N GLY A 407 -11.29 -9.15 4.74
CA GLY A 407 -12.64 -8.78 5.18
C GLY A 407 -13.04 -7.39 4.65
N GLY A 408 -13.72 -6.62 5.49
CA GLY A 408 -14.09 -5.24 5.20
C GLY A 408 -15.35 -5.10 4.35
N THR A 409 -15.33 -4.14 3.44
CA THR A 409 -16.49 -3.72 2.64
C THR A 409 -16.07 -3.45 1.20
N PRO A 410 -16.97 -3.60 0.20
CA PRO A 410 -16.73 -3.12 -1.15
C PRO A 410 -16.86 -1.58 -1.29
N ASN A 411 -17.30 -0.88 -0.25
CA ASN A 411 -17.59 0.57 -0.28
C ASN A 411 -16.42 1.40 0.25
N HIS A 412 -15.31 1.41 -0.47
CA HIS A 412 -14.18 2.32 -0.21
C HIS A 412 -13.40 2.58 -1.50
N SER A 413 -12.49 3.55 -1.46
CA SER A 413 -11.64 3.89 -2.61
C SER A 413 -10.87 2.68 -3.12
N HIS A 414 -10.84 2.49 -4.45
CA HIS A 414 -10.18 1.37 -5.13
C HIS A 414 -10.71 -0.04 -4.82
N ALA A 415 -11.83 -0.17 -4.09
CA ALA A 415 -12.38 -1.47 -3.73
C ALA A 415 -12.88 -2.27 -4.93
N HIS A 416 -12.81 -3.60 -4.77
CA HIS A 416 -13.42 -4.59 -5.64
C HIS A 416 -14.59 -5.30 -4.92
N MET A 417 -15.40 -6.03 -5.69
CA MET A 417 -16.52 -6.82 -5.15
C MET A 417 -16.01 -8.20 -4.68
N ASP A 418 -15.12 -8.20 -3.68
CA ASP A 418 -14.20 -9.31 -3.36
C ASP A 418 -14.05 -9.64 -1.87
N VAL A 419 -14.98 -9.20 -1.01
CA VAL A 419 -14.87 -9.46 0.43
C VAL A 419 -14.97 -10.95 0.71
N GLY A 420 -14.01 -11.47 1.50
CA GLY A 420 -13.81 -12.90 1.74
C GLY A 420 -12.85 -13.56 0.75
N SER A 421 -12.32 -12.83 -0.24
CA SER A 421 -11.30 -13.35 -1.15
C SER A 421 -9.98 -13.62 -0.44
N PHE A 422 -9.18 -14.52 -1.03
CA PHE A 422 -7.90 -14.95 -0.48
C PHE A 422 -6.90 -15.26 -1.60
N VAL A 423 -5.63 -15.24 -1.26
CA VAL A 423 -4.55 -15.83 -2.07
C VAL A 423 -3.86 -16.93 -1.28
N LEU A 424 -3.27 -17.90 -1.99
CA LEU A 424 -2.57 -19.02 -1.38
C LEU A 424 -1.30 -19.35 -2.13
N GLU A 425 -0.21 -19.53 -1.38
CA GLU A 425 1.06 -20.04 -1.88
C GLU A 425 1.49 -21.28 -1.11
N ALA A 426 2.13 -22.19 -1.81
CA ALA A 426 2.83 -23.34 -1.24
C ALA A 426 3.90 -23.81 -2.22
N ASP A 427 5.03 -24.32 -1.70
CA ASP A 427 6.14 -24.87 -2.48
C ASP A 427 6.71 -23.89 -3.52
N GLY A 428 6.65 -22.58 -3.24
CA GLY A 428 7.13 -21.51 -4.11
C GLY A 428 6.19 -21.14 -5.26
N VAL A 429 4.97 -21.64 -5.27
CA VAL A 429 3.94 -21.38 -6.30
C VAL A 429 2.75 -20.66 -5.69
N ARG A 430 2.25 -19.62 -6.38
CA ARG A 430 0.96 -19.00 -6.06
C ARG A 430 -0.17 -19.75 -6.75
N TRP A 431 -0.91 -20.54 -5.98
CA TRP A 431 -1.97 -21.44 -6.44
C TRP A 431 -3.34 -20.76 -6.54
N ALA A 432 -3.71 -19.96 -5.54
CA ALA A 432 -4.85 -19.07 -5.61
C ALA A 432 -4.34 -17.67 -5.89
N ILE A 433 -4.80 -17.07 -6.98
CA ILE A 433 -4.36 -15.74 -7.43
C ILE A 433 -5.48 -14.72 -7.29
N ASP A 434 -5.12 -13.44 -7.17
CA ASP A 434 -5.99 -12.31 -7.49
C ASP A 434 -5.47 -11.63 -8.76
N LEU A 435 -6.37 -11.01 -9.53
CA LEU A 435 -6.02 -10.39 -10.81
C LEU A 435 -5.60 -8.92 -10.66
N GLY A 436 -5.86 -8.32 -9.50
CA GLY A 436 -5.57 -6.92 -9.23
C GLY A 436 -6.37 -5.96 -10.12
N THR A 437 -5.74 -4.85 -10.47
CA THR A 437 -6.40 -3.75 -11.19
C THR A 437 -6.81 -4.06 -12.63
N GLU A 438 -7.81 -3.34 -13.11
CA GLU A 438 -8.13 -3.23 -14.53
C GLU A 438 -7.61 -1.91 -15.11
N SER A 439 -7.47 -1.82 -16.42
CA SER A 439 -7.07 -0.60 -17.11
C SER A 439 -8.15 0.48 -16.99
N TYR A 440 -7.85 1.55 -16.28
CA TYR A 440 -8.73 2.72 -16.16
C TYR A 440 -9.03 3.37 -17.53
N ASP A 441 -8.10 3.33 -18.47
CA ASP A 441 -8.32 3.89 -19.80
C ASP A 441 -9.34 3.09 -20.59
N LYS A 442 -9.32 1.76 -20.48
CA LYS A 442 -10.35 0.89 -21.07
C LYS A 442 -11.71 1.12 -20.43
N MET A 443 -11.78 1.22 -19.10
CA MET A 443 -13.01 1.50 -18.37
C MET A 443 -13.58 2.87 -18.75
N ARG A 444 -12.74 3.93 -18.84
CA ARG A 444 -13.15 5.26 -19.32
C ARG A 444 -13.63 5.24 -20.76
N ALA A 445 -12.92 4.55 -21.65
CA ALA A 445 -13.31 4.40 -23.04
C ALA A 445 -14.68 3.71 -23.19
N ALA A 446 -14.98 2.76 -22.31
CA ALA A 446 -16.28 2.09 -22.20
C ALA A 446 -17.34 2.92 -21.47
N LYS A 447 -17.00 4.13 -20.98
CA LYS A 447 -17.89 5.02 -20.22
C LYS A 447 -18.48 4.39 -18.96
N LEU A 448 -17.68 3.55 -18.27
CA LEU A 448 -18.09 2.94 -17.00
C LEU A 448 -17.95 3.95 -15.85
N ASP A 449 -18.74 3.73 -14.80
CA ASP A 449 -18.68 4.50 -13.56
C ASP A 449 -17.44 4.12 -12.73
N LEU A 450 -16.26 4.60 -13.16
CA LEU A 450 -14.97 4.18 -12.61
C LEU A 450 -14.86 4.37 -11.10
N TRP A 451 -15.46 5.42 -10.55
CA TRP A 451 -15.39 5.81 -9.13
C TRP A 451 -16.73 5.76 -8.40
N SER A 452 -17.75 5.16 -8.99
CA SER A 452 -19.02 4.92 -8.32
C SER A 452 -19.01 3.58 -7.60
N TYR A 453 -19.22 3.62 -6.29
CA TYR A 453 -19.37 2.43 -5.43
C TYR A 453 -20.86 2.14 -5.10
N ALA A 454 -21.79 2.67 -5.87
CA ALA A 454 -23.21 2.33 -5.71
C ALA A 454 -23.46 0.85 -6.05
N GLN A 455 -24.49 0.24 -5.43
CA GLN A 455 -24.84 -1.17 -5.63
C GLN A 455 -25.04 -1.54 -7.10
N ASN A 456 -25.58 -0.62 -7.90
CA ASN A 456 -25.86 -0.81 -9.32
C ASN A 456 -24.85 -0.15 -10.25
N SER A 457 -23.65 0.20 -9.75
CA SER A 457 -22.60 0.80 -10.56
C SER A 457 -22.17 -0.12 -11.70
N THR A 458 -21.92 0.47 -12.86
CA THR A 458 -21.35 -0.24 -14.01
C THR A 458 -19.90 -0.67 -13.78
N ARG A 459 -19.22 -0.15 -12.76
CA ARG A 459 -17.89 -0.61 -12.30
C ARG A 459 -17.87 -2.13 -12.09
N TRP A 460 -18.92 -2.69 -11.49
CA TRP A 460 -19.01 -4.11 -11.13
C TRP A 460 -19.19 -5.06 -12.32
N THR A 461 -19.39 -4.53 -13.54
CA THR A 461 -19.44 -5.35 -14.77
C THR A 461 -18.07 -5.68 -15.34
N THR A 462 -17.00 -5.07 -14.82
CA THR A 462 -15.61 -5.34 -15.21
C THR A 462 -15.12 -6.61 -14.53
N PHE A 463 -14.55 -7.56 -15.27
CA PHE A 463 -14.22 -8.89 -14.76
C PHE A 463 -13.29 -8.86 -13.53
N ARG A 464 -12.22 -8.07 -13.57
CA ARG A 464 -11.25 -8.00 -12.46
C ARG A 464 -11.74 -7.22 -11.25
N VAL A 465 -12.76 -6.39 -11.38
CA VAL A 465 -13.29 -5.53 -10.33
C VAL A 465 -14.58 -6.10 -9.74
N GLY A 466 -15.36 -6.77 -10.60
CA GLY A 466 -16.59 -7.45 -10.22
C GLY A 466 -16.34 -8.79 -9.53
N PRO A 467 -17.39 -9.44 -9.04
CA PRO A 467 -17.26 -10.64 -8.21
C PRO A 467 -16.74 -11.88 -8.97
N GLU A 468 -16.69 -11.84 -10.30
CA GLU A 468 -16.27 -13.00 -11.10
C GLU A 468 -14.76 -13.19 -11.15
N GLY A 469 -13.99 -12.13 -10.88
CA GLY A 469 -12.54 -12.12 -10.90
C GLY A 469 -11.89 -12.44 -9.55
N HIS A 470 -12.62 -12.99 -8.58
CA HIS A 470 -12.12 -13.17 -7.20
C HIS A 470 -12.45 -14.53 -6.59
N ASN A 471 -11.72 -14.93 -5.56
CA ASN A 471 -11.84 -16.21 -4.85
C ASN A 471 -12.91 -16.13 -3.74
N ILE A 472 -14.16 -15.95 -4.11
CA ILE A 472 -15.28 -15.70 -3.20
C ILE A 472 -16.44 -16.67 -3.38
N LEU A 473 -17.40 -16.61 -2.45
CA LEU A 473 -18.74 -17.17 -2.62
C LEU A 473 -19.64 -16.22 -3.40
N ARG A 474 -20.59 -16.76 -4.16
CA ARG A 474 -21.70 -16.03 -4.75
C ARG A 474 -22.98 -16.81 -4.61
N PHE A 475 -24.11 -16.14 -4.45
CA PHE A 475 -25.43 -16.73 -4.36
C PHE A 475 -26.31 -16.21 -5.51
N ASN A 476 -26.88 -17.11 -6.31
CA ASN A 476 -27.71 -16.79 -7.48
C ASN A 476 -27.04 -15.80 -8.46
N ASN A 477 -25.71 -15.78 -8.55
CA ASN A 477 -24.89 -14.82 -9.32
C ASN A 477 -25.08 -13.34 -8.93
N ALA A 478 -25.68 -13.05 -7.78
CA ALA A 478 -25.85 -11.69 -7.31
C ALA A 478 -24.53 -11.06 -6.82
N LEU A 479 -24.52 -9.73 -6.68
CA LEU A 479 -23.43 -8.97 -6.11
C LEU A 479 -23.47 -9.07 -4.58
N GLN A 480 -22.33 -8.85 -3.92
CA GLN A 480 -22.28 -8.54 -2.48
C GLN A 480 -23.01 -7.22 -2.21
N GLN A 481 -23.55 -7.05 -1.02
CA GLN A 481 -24.16 -5.78 -0.59
C GLN A 481 -23.07 -4.74 -0.35
N ILE A 482 -23.20 -3.60 -1.01
CA ILE A 482 -22.20 -2.54 -0.93
C ILE A 482 -22.05 -1.95 0.48
N ASP A 483 -23.16 -1.90 1.24
CA ASP A 483 -23.17 -1.41 2.61
C ASP A 483 -22.83 -2.49 3.64
N GLY A 484 -22.57 -3.73 3.18
CA GLY A 484 -22.16 -4.84 4.03
C GLY A 484 -20.72 -4.67 4.49
N LYS A 485 -20.43 -5.12 5.72
CA LYS A 485 -19.08 -5.14 6.28
C LYS A 485 -18.82 -6.46 6.98
N ALA A 486 -17.66 -7.06 6.72
CA ALA A 486 -17.21 -8.30 7.33
C ALA A 486 -15.99 -8.08 8.21
N GLU A 487 -16.04 -8.56 9.45
CA GLU A 487 -14.90 -8.57 10.37
C GLU A 487 -14.24 -9.94 10.36
N ILE A 488 -12.91 -9.95 10.56
CA ILE A 488 -12.12 -11.17 10.70
C ILE A 488 -11.81 -11.36 12.18
N ARG A 489 -11.94 -12.60 12.66
CA ARG A 489 -11.57 -13.00 14.01
C ARG A 489 -10.63 -14.20 13.96
N GLU A 490 -9.65 -14.21 14.84
CA GLU A 490 -8.77 -15.37 15.02
C GLU A 490 -9.52 -16.51 15.69
N LEU A 491 -9.25 -17.73 15.25
CA LEU A 491 -9.69 -18.93 15.93
C LEU A 491 -8.76 -19.23 17.13
N PRO A 492 -9.29 -19.85 18.19
CA PRO A 492 -8.43 -20.39 19.25
C PRO A 492 -7.39 -21.35 18.65
N ALA A 493 -6.14 -21.19 19.06
CA ALA A 493 -5.06 -22.07 18.59
C ALA A 493 -5.34 -23.54 19.00
N SER A 494 -5.10 -24.46 18.06
CA SER A 494 -5.19 -25.89 18.27
C SER A 494 -3.89 -26.57 17.83
N GLY A 495 -3.02 -26.88 18.77
CA GLY A 495 -1.66 -27.30 18.47
C GLY A 495 -0.86 -26.17 17.83
N LYS A 496 -0.31 -26.40 16.63
CA LYS A 496 0.32 -25.38 15.80
C LYS A 496 -0.62 -24.83 14.72
N ALA A 497 -1.82 -25.40 14.59
CA ALA A 497 -2.81 -24.93 13.63
C ALA A 497 -3.28 -23.52 14.01
N ILE A 498 -3.32 -22.63 13.02
CA ILE A 498 -3.76 -21.24 13.12
C ILE A 498 -4.87 -20.98 12.14
N GLY A 499 -5.83 -20.14 12.49
CA GLY A 499 -6.97 -19.94 11.62
C GLY A 499 -7.73 -18.66 11.92
N ASN A 500 -8.55 -18.27 10.95
CA ASN A 500 -9.41 -17.10 11.02
C ASN A 500 -10.81 -17.45 10.54
N VAL A 501 -11.79 -16.75 11.10
CA VAL A 501 -13.17 -16.79 10.67
C VAL A 501 -13.64 -15.41 10.26
N VAL A 502 -14.37 -15.32 9.15
CA VAL A 502 -15.02 -14.10 8.68
C VAL A 502 -16.52 -14.32 8.55
N ASP A 503 -17.30 -13.47 9.21
CA ASP A 503 -18.76 -13.44 9.05
C ASP A 503 -19.09 -12.59 7.81
N LEU A 504 -19.52 -13.26 6.75
CA LEU A 504 -19.89 -12.66 5.49
C LEU A 504 -21.40 -12.34 5.38
N SER A 505 -22.20 -12.65 6.41
CA SER A 505 -23.65 -12.49 6.38
C SER A 505 -24.10 -11.09 5.96
N PRO A 506 -23.48 -9.98 6.43
CA PRO A 506 -23.87 -8.64 5.99
C PRO A 506 -23.66 -8.39 4.49
N LEU A 507 -22.69 -9.07 3.87
CA LEU A 507 -22.38 -8.94 2.43
C LEU A 507 -23.42 -9.66 1.55
N TYR A 508 -24.14 -10.61 2.12
CA TYR A 508 -25.14 -11.43 1.40
C TYR A 508 -26.55 -11.27 2.00
N ALA A 509 -26.80 -10.17 2.72
CA ALA A 509 -28.11 -9.84 3.27
C ALA A 509 -29.18 -9.83 2.17
N GLY A 510 -30.31 -10.50 2.44
CA GLY A 510 -31.41 -10.69 1.47
C GLY A 510 -31.18 -11.80 0.46
N GLN A 511 -30.00 -12.42 0.40
CA GLN A 511 -29.70 -13.57 -0.46
C GLN A 511 -29.75 -14.87 0.33
N VAL A 512 -29.14 -14.89 1.51
CA VAL A 512 -29.12 -16.01 2.48
C VAL A 512 -29.32 -15.47 3.90
N ALA A 513 -29.64 -16.34 4.85
CA ALA A 513 -29.84 -15.95 6.24
C ALA A 513 -28.50 -15.73 6.99
N SER A 514 -27.50 -16.54 6.70
CA SER A 514 -26.15 -16.39 7.25
C SER A 514 -25.09 -16.97 6.31
N VAL A 515 -23.86 -16.44 6.36
CA VAL A 515 -22.67 -16.97 5.66
C VAL A 515 -21.44 -16.78 6.52
N GLN A 516 -20.66 -17.83 6.68
CA GLN A 516 -19.38 -17.78 7.39
C GLN A 516 -18.30 -18.50 6.59
N ARG A 517 -17.11 -17.92 6.50
CA ARG A 517 -15.90 -18.55 5.95
C ARG A 517 -14.87 -18.72 7.03
N THR A 518 -14.36 -19.94 7.16
CA THR A 518 -13.22 -20.26 8.04
C THR A 518 -12.05 -20.70 7.18
N VAL A 519 -10.87 -20.17 7.45
CA VAL A 519 -9.62 -20.59 6.83
C VAL A 519 -8.64 -20.97 7.93
N GLN A 520 -8.09 -22.19 7.85
CA GLN A 520 -7.16 -22.73 8.83
C GLN A 520 -5.92 -23.29 8.13
N LEU A 521 -4.75 -22.85 8.55
CA LEU A 521 -3.46 -23.45 8.18
C LEU A 521 -3.12 -24.50 9.24
N ASN A 522 -2.97 -25.75 8.79
CA ASN A 522 -2.73 -26.92 9.63
C ASN A 522 -1.23 -27.17 9.88
N ASP A 523 -0.91 -28.01 10.86
CA ASP A 523 0.46 -28.37 11.24
C ASP A 523 1.26 -29.04 10.11
N ASP A 524 0.58 -29.72 9.21
CA ASP A 524 1.14 -30.42 8.05
C ASP A 524 1.28 -29.52 6.79
N ARG A 525 1.10 -28.21 6.94
CA ARG A 525 1.11 -27.20 5.88
C ARG A 525 -0.10 -27.24 4.94
N SER A 526 -1.05 -28.15 5.13
CA SER A 526 -2.32 -28.11 4.40
C SER A 526 -3.17 -26.94 4.89
N VAL A 527 -4.12 -26.50 4.06
CA VAL A 527 -5.07 -25.46 4.42
C VAL A 527 -6.48 -26.02 4.31
N THR A 528 -7.29 -25.81 5.35
CA THR A 528 -8.72 -26.12 5.32
C THR A 528 -9.50 -24.82 5.13
N LEU A 529 -10.32 -24.77 4.09
CA LEU A 529 -11.29 -23.72 3.86
C LEU A 529 -12.67 -24.32 4.06
N HIS A 530 -13.41 -23.78 5.03
CA HIS A 530 -14.74 -24.20 5.39
C HIS A 530 -15.70 -23.03 5.20
N ASP A 531 -16.64 -23.18 4.28
CA ASP A 531 -17.72 -22.23 4.03
C ASP A 531 -19.04 -22.84 4.50
N GLU A 532 -19.75 -22.13 5.37
CA GLU A 532 -21.07 -22.53 5.86
C GLU A 532 -22.07 -21.41 5.58
N TRP A 533 -23.24 -21.76 5.02
CA TRP A 533 -24.33 -20.80 4.81
C TRP A 533 -25.69 -21.43 5.10
N THR A 534 -26.60 -20.61 5.59
CA THR A 534 -27.98 -20.99 5.84
C THR A 534 -28.91 -20.23 4.90
N THR A 535 -29.73 -20.95 4.12
CA THR A 535 -30.72 -20.36 3.23
C THR A 535 -31.93 -19.84 4.01
N ALA A 536 -32.55 -18.78 3.50
CA ALA A 536 -33.84 -18.29 3.99
C ALA A 536 -35.00 -19.11 3.38
N ASP A 537 -36.14 -18.48 3.15
CA ASP A 537 -37.37 -19.17 2.68
C ASP A 537 -37.31 -19.68 1.24
N LYS A 538 -36.22 -19.45 0.52
CA LYS A 538 -36.05 -19.85 -0.89
C LYS A 538 -34.78 -20.68 -1.07
N PRO A 539 -34.76 -21.63 -2.01
CA PRO A 539 -33.55 -22.33 -2.39
C PRO A 539 -32.57 -21.38 -3.07
N VAL A 540 -31.29 -21.70 -2.98
CA VAL A 540 -30.17 -20.85 -3.47
C VAL A 540 -29.20 -21.72 -4.26
N ALA A 541 -28.71 -21.19 -5.39
CA ALA A 541 -27.57 -21.73 -6.10
C ALA A 541 -26.30 -20.99 -5.62
N ALA A 542 -25.50 -21.67 -4.81
CA ALA A 542 -24.19 -21.15 -4.37
C ALA A 542 -23.11 -21.50 -5.41
N SER A 543 -22.17 -20.60 -5.61
CA SER A 543 -20.94 -20.83 -6.38
C SER A 543 -19.74 -20.36 -5.60
N TRP A 544 -18.79 -21.26 -5.40
CA TRP A 544 -17.47 -21.00 -4.80
C TRP A 544 -16.45 -20.90 -5.93
N GLN A 545 -15.63 -19.87 -5.92
CA GLN A 545 -14.72 -19.54 -6.99
C GLN A 545 -13.25 -19.61 -6.55
N TRP A 546 -12.38 -20.03 -7.50
CA TRP A 546 -10.93 -20.06 -7.35
C TRP A 546 -10.28 -19.75 -8.68
N LEU A 547 -9.38 -18.76 -8.72
CA LEU A 547 -8.57 -18.42 -9.88
C LEU A 547 -7.14 -18.95 -9.73
N THR A 548 -6.62 -19.51 -10.82
CA THR A 548 -5.27 -20.11 -10.84
C THR A 548 -4.62 -20.00 -12.22
N LYS A 549 -3.27 -20.05 -12.25
CA LYS A 549 -2.49 -20.26 -13.47
C LYS A 549 -2.08 -21.72 -13.68
N ALA A 550 -2.44 -22.59 -12.75
CA ALA A 550 -2.12 -24.01 -12.84
C ALA A 550 -2.94 -24.71 -13.93
N THR A 551 -2.37 -25.75 -14.51
CA THR A 551 -3.14 -26.76 -15.25
C THR A 551 -4.00 -27.54 -14.27
N VAL A 552 -5.28 -27.73 -14.59
CA VAL A 552 -6.26 -28.35 -13.71
C VAL A 552 -6.77 -29.66 -14.30
N SER A 553 -6.80 -30.71 -13.50
CA SER A 553 -7.40 -32.00 -13.82
C SER A 553 -8.36 -32.46 -12.72
N ARG A 554 -9.41 -33.19 -13.10
CA ARG A 554 -10.37 -33.78 -12.16
C ARG A 554 -9.80 -35.05 -11.54
N THR A 555 -10.11 -35.26 -10.26
CA THR A 555 -9.82 -36.49 -9.53
C THR A 555 -11.12 -37.04 -8.95
N GLU A 556 -11.09 -38.23 -8.36
CA GLU A 556 -12.27 -38.80 -7.67
C GLU A 556 -12.78 -37.98 -6.51
N LYS A 557 -11.88 -37.21 -5.83
CA LYS A 557 -12.19 -36.45 -4.61
C LYS A 557 -12.11 -34.92 -4.81
N GLY A 558 -11.97 -34.43 -6.05
CA GLY A 558 -11.86 -33.00 -6.32
C GLY A 558 -10.99 -32.69 -7.52
N LEU A 559 -9.93 -31.91 -7.31
CA LEU A 559 -9.09 -31.39 -8.38
C LEU A 559 -7.59 -31.55 -8.06
N LEU A 560 -6.78 -31.81 -9.08
CA LEU A 560 -5.32 -31.71 -9.05
C LEU A 560 -4.89 -30.49 -9.87
N LEU A 561 -4.14 -29.60 -9.26
CA LEU A 561 -3.51 -28.44 -9.87
C LEU A 561 -2.02 -28.72 -10.08
N GLN A 562 -1.47 -28.36 -11.23
CA GLN A 562 -0.06 -28.53 -11.56
C GLN A 562 0.51 -27.24 -12.17
N GLN A 563 1.63 -26.76 -11.60
CA GLN A 563 2.33 -25.57 -12.07
C GLN A 563 3.82 -25.65 -11.64
N ASP A 564 4.73 -25.23 -12.53
CA ASP A 564 6.17 -25.15 -12.26
C ASP A 564 6.77 -26.46 -11.68
N GLY A 565 6.29 -27.60 -12.17
CA GLY A 565 6.72 -28.93 -11.72
C GLY A 565 6.24 -29.31 -10.31
N LYS A 566 5.35 -28.54 -9.73
CA LYS A 566 4.73 -28.79 -8.44
C LYS A 566 3.28 -29.20 -8.61
N SER A 567 2.67 -29.73 -7.55
CA SER A 567 1.26 -30.12 -7.54
C SER A 567 0.55 -29.69 -6.25
N LEU A 568 -0.76 -29.45 -6.36
CA LEU A 568 -1.64 -29.14 -5.24
C LEU A 568 -2.94 -29.89 -5.42
N ASN A 569 -3.42 -30.57 -4.38
CA ASN A 569 -4.71 -31.25 -4.40
C ASN A 569 -5.76 -30.39 -3.71
N LEU A 570 -6.92 -30.20 -4.35
CA LEU A 570 -8.12 -29.67 -3.75
C LEU A 570 -9.10 -30.84 -3.50
N LEU A 571 -9.26 -31.24 -2.25
CA LEU A 571 -10.22 -32.27 -1.84
C LEU A 571 -11.51 -31.54 -1.43
N ILE A 572 -12.60 -31.81 -2.15
CA ILE A 572 -13.85 -31.04 -2.04
C ILE A 572 -14.93 -31.94 -1.46
N HIS A 573 -15.63 -31.43 -0.45
CA HIS A 573 -16.77 -32.11 0.17
C HIS A 573 -17.90 -31.10 0.43
N ALA A 574 -19.10 -31.43 -0.01
CA ALA A 574 -20.32 -30.67 0.29
C ALA A 574 -21.24 -31.49 1.18
N SER A 575 -21.93 -30.84 2.12
CA SER A 575 -22.89 -31.48 3.02
C SER A 575 -24.01 -30.52 3.40
N GLY A 576 -25.13 -31.07 3.95
CA GLY A 576 -26.30 -30.26 4.32
C GLY A 576 -27.20 -29.87 3.15
N ASN A 577 -26.93 -30.33 1.92
CA ASN A 577 -27.82 -30.29 0.80
C ASN A 577 -28.45 -31.69 0.57
N ASP A 578 -29.51 -31.81 -0.23
CA ASP A 578 -30.31 -33.04 -0.34
C ASP A 578 -29.51 -34.31 -0.71
N SER A 579 -28.32 -34.18 -1.26
CA SER A 579 -27.53 -35.31 -1.78
C SER A 579 -26.02 -35.23 -1.54
N GLY A 580 -25.51 -34.18 -0.87
CA GLY A 580 -24.06 -33.94 -0.77
C GLY A 580 -23.40 -33.67 -2.14
N THR A 581 -24.20 -33.37 -3.18
CA THR A 581 -23.70 -33.23 -4.54
C THR A 581 -23.28 -31.81 -4.87
N TYR A 582 -22.25 -31.72 -5.66
CA TYR A 582 -21.76 -30.47 -6.27
C TYR A 582 -21.33 -30.73 -7.71
N THR A 583 -21.26 -29.67 -8.51
CA THR A 583 -20.62 -29.70 -9.83
C THR A 583 -19.43 -28.77 -9.87
N ILE A 584 -18.48 -29.05 -10.75
CA ILE A 584 -17.29 -28.21 -10.93
C ILE A 584 -17.26 -27.75 -12.38
N ASP A 585 -17.18 -26.45 -12.60
CA ASP A 585 -16.84 -25.88 -13.91
C ASP A 585 -15.36 -25.48 -13.90
N ILE A 586 -14.68 -25.69 -15.01
CA ILE A 586 -13.29 -25.28 -15.25
C ILE A 586 -13.33 -24.35 -16.45
N ASP A 587 -13.27 -23.05 -16.20
CA ASP A 587 -13.44 -22.01 -17.20
C ASP A 587 -12.08 -21.42 -17.59
N ASP A 588 -11.74 -21.41 -18.87
CA ASP A 588 -10.66 -20.56 -19.39
C ASP A 588 -11.13 -19.10 -19.36
N VAL A 589 -10.47 -18.28 -18.53
CA VAL A 589 -10.71 -16.85 -18.42
C VAL A 589 -9.55 -16.02 -18.99
N SER A 590 -8.65 -16.66 -19.75
CA SER A 590 -7.53 -16.00 -20.44
C SER A 590 -7.99 -14.92 -21.41
N PRO A 591 -9.04 -15.11 -22.25
CA PRO A 591 -9.59 -14.05 -23.08
C PRO A 591 -10.34 -13.00 -22.24
N ALA A 592 -10.32 -11.76 -22.71
CA ALA A 592 -11.20 -10.72 -22.17
C ALA A 592 -12.67 -11.15 -22.25
N ARG A 593 -13.42 -10.98 -21.17
CA ARG A 593 -14.84 -11.36 -21.08
C ARG A 593 -15.75 -10.30 -21.68
N ASN A 594 -15.39 -9.04 -21.55
CA ASN A 594 -16.12 -7.89 -22.05
C ASN A 594 -15.16 -6.99 -22.86
N PRO A 595 -15.65 -6.10 -23.71
CA PRO A 595 -14.79 -5.20 -24.49
C PRO A 595 -13.86 -4.32 -23.66
N GLN A 596 -14.28 -3.96 -22.44
CA GLN A 596 -13.51 -3.15 -21.50
C GLN A 596 -12.49 -3.95 -20.70
N ASP A 597 -12.55 -5.27 -20.71
CA ASP A 597 -11.66 -6.10 -19.89
C ASP A 597 -10.27 -6.26 -20.54
N SER A 598 -9.26 -6.37 -19.73
CA SER A 598 -7.96 -6.86 -20.13
C SER A 598 -7.96 -8.39 -20.20
N PRO A 599 -7.20 -9.01 -21.12
CA PRO A 599 -7.01 -10.45 -21.11
C PRO A 599 -6.26 -10.89 -19.85
N ASN A 600 -6.46 -12.14 -19.45
CA ASN A 600 -5.84 -12.77 -18.29
C ASN A 600 -5.03 -14.01 -18.72
N PRO A 601 -3.90 -13.87 -19.43
CA PRO A 601 -3.19 -14.97 -20.06
C PRO A 601 -2.90 -16.13 -19.11
N GLY A 602 -3.30 -17.35 -19.47
CA GLY A 602 -3.06 -18.56 -18.70
C GLY A 602 -3.88 -18.70 -17.41
N VAL A 603 -4.93 -17.88 -17.22
CA VAL A 603 -5.76 -17.97 -16.02
C VAL A 603 -6.95 -18.87 -16.26
N THR A 604 -7.15 -19.82 -15.35
CA THR A 604 -8.31 -20.70 -15.24
C THR A 604 -9.13 -20.31 -14.00
N ARG A 605 -10.45 -20.25 -14.14
CA ARG A 605 -11.40 -20.11 -13.04
C ARG A 605 -12.07 -21.44 -12.76
N LEU A 606 -11.98 -21.88 -11.51
CA LEU A 606 -12.72 -23.04 -11.00
C LEU A 606 -14.00 -22.53 -10.32
N VAL A 607 -15.13 -23.17 -10.60
CA VAL A 607 -16.40 -22.83 -9.97
C VAL A 607 -17.05 -24.09 -9.43
N VAL A 608 -17.10 -24.22 -8.10
CA VAL A 608 -17.84 -25.30 -7.44
C VAL A 608 -19.26 -24.82 -7.18
N ARG A 609 -20.25 -25.50 -7.78
CA ARG A 609 -21.66 -25.14 -7.66
C ARG A 609 -22.39 -26.10 -6.73
N VAL A 610 -23.09 -25.52 -5.74
CA VAL A 610 -23.88 -26.27 -4.76
C VAL A 610 -25.32 -25.74 -4.76
N ALA A 611 -26.28 -26.61 -4.99
CA ALA A 611 -27.68 -26.27 -4.81
C ALA A 611 -28.08 -26.47 -3.34
N SER A 612 -28.62 -25.44 -2.71
CA SER A 612 -29.02 -25.44 -1.31
C SER A 612 -30.53 -25.26 -1.21
N PRO A 613 -31.27 -26.23 -0.63
CA PRO A 613 -32.71 -26.10 -0.38
C PRO A 613 -33.05 -24.95 0.56
N ALA A 614 -34.31 -24.52 0.58
CA ALA A 614 -34.77 -23.49 1.50
C ALA A 614 -34.66 -23.95 2.97
N LYS A 615 -34.34 -23.03 3.88
CA LYS A 615 -34.24 -23.26 5.33
C LYS A 615 -33.23 -24.35 5.74
N MET A 616 -32.18 -24.49 4.94
CA MET A 616 -31.11 -25.49 5.17
C MET A 616 -29.77 -24.83 5.39
N THR A 617 -28.97 -25.43 6.26
CA THR A 617 -27.55 -25.09 6.40
C THR A 617 -26.73 -26.00 5.52
N THR A 618 -26.00 -25.42 4.59
CA THR A 618 -25.11 -26.13 3.67
C THR A 618 -23.66 -25.79 4.02
N LYS A 619 -22.77 -26.77 3.89
CA LYS A 619 -21.33 -26.66 4.15
C LYS A 619 -20.57 -27.08 2.90
N LEU A 620 -19.49 -26.35 2.64
CA LEU A 620 -18.50 -26.69 1.63
C LEU A 620 -17.12 -26.70 2.28
N ASP A 621 -16.51 -27.88 2.35
CA ASP A 621 -15.16 -28.07 2.85
C ASP A 621 -14.22 -28.27 1.66
N VAL A 622 -13.14 -27.46 1.60
CA VAL A 622 -12.06 -27.61 0.63
C VAL A 622 -10.77 -27.79 1.40
N GLN A 623 -10.23 -29.00 1.39
CA GLN A 623 -8.92 -29.27 1.94
C GLN A 623 -7.88 -29.11 0.83
N ILE A 624 -6.94 -28.23 1.05
CA ILE A 624 -5.90 -27.82 0.11
C ILE A 624 -4.60 -28.46 0.58
N VAL A 625 -4.10 -29.45 -0.17
CA VAL A 625 -2.95 -30.27 0.23
C VAL A 625 -1.82 -30.08 -0.77
N PRO A 626 -0.70 -29.40 -0.38
CA PRO A 626 0.50 -29.33 -1.19
C PRO A 626 1.00 -30.75 -1.51
N GLY A 627 1.40 -30.97 -2.76
CA GLY A 627 1.97 -32.26 -3.15
C GLY A 627 3.28 -32.53 -2.40
N SER A 628 3.49 -33.75 -1.94
CA SER A 628 4.80 -34.14 -1.44
C SER A 628 5.82 -34.01 -2.58
N VAL A 629 6.89 -33.24 -2.35
CA VAL A 629 8.07 -33.29 -3.21
C VAL A 629 8.50 -34.76 -3.25
N ALA A 630 8.35 -35.43 -4.39
CA ALA A 630 8.96 -36.74 -4.54
C ALA A 630 10.43 -36.59 -4.18
N GLN A 631 10.83 -37.12 -3.02
CA GLN A 631 12.23 -37.18 -2.66
C GLN A 631 12.89 -38.03 -3.74
N GLY A 632 13.54 -37.34 -4.70
CA GLY A 632 14.44 -37.98 -5.64
C GLY A 632 15.49 -38.72 -4.82
N ARG A 633 15.31 -40.04 -4.68
CA ARG A 633 16.38 -40.92 -4.23
C ARG A 633 17.55 -40.73 -5.16
N LYS A 634 18.61 -40.14 -4.67
CA LYS A 634 19.98 -40.45 -5.07
C LYS A 634 20.78 -40.86 -3.84
#